data_e3ba90b6de1f294aca643a142484f2d0
#
_entry.id   e3ba90b6de1f294aca643a142484f2d0
#
_cell.length_a   1.000
_cell.length_b   1.000
_cell.length_c   1.000
_cell.angle_alpha   90.00
_cell.angle_beta   90.00
_cell.angle_gamma   90.00
#
_symmetry.space_group_name_H-M   'P 1'
#
loop_
_entity.id
_entity.type
_entity.pdbx_description
1 polymer ?
#
loop_
_entity_poly.entity_id
_entity_poly.type
_entity_poly.pdbx_seq_one_letter_code
_entity_poly.pdbx_strand_id
1 'polypeptide(L)'
;MNSAVDTICARATAVGIGAIAVVRISGPEAISIVSKCFSKSLSKVDSHTVHFGIFKSANGVALDEVLVTVFHHGKSFTGEESIEISCHGSPYVQQQILDALVITGCRMANPGEFTQRAFLNGKMDLSQAEAVADLIAAQSKKAHRIALNQLKGNLSSDLKVLREELISFASLIELELDFSEEDVEFADRSQLKDLVSKVLETVNKLSSSFALGNALKSGVPVAIVGAPNTGKSTLLNQLLGEDRAIVSDEAGTTRDVIEETLNIDGILFRLIDTAGIRETNQNIEAMGIERSQQKIKEASIVLCLADASDVNNLSETQTWSSKLTKTHPDKEIILLSNKSDLLKNDVEEGISLSAKEGIGIDALKSEMVKAVVGEMDLENDTIIANARHHEALIKTAEALEKANTGLHDGTTGDFIAMDIRQAMFHLGSITGDISTDDLLGNIFSKFCIGK
;
A
#
# COMPACT_ATOMS: atom_id res chain seq x y z
N MET A 1 9.84 25.37 5.89
CA MET A 1 8.86 25.40 7.00
C MET A 1 9.60 25.37 8.32
N ASN A 2 9.29 26.29 9.25
CA ASN A 2 9.84 26.21 10.61
C ASN A 2 9.32 24.93 11.26
N SER A 3 10.17 23.92 11.36
CA SER A 3 9.85 22.65 11.99
C SER A 3 9.57 22.87 13.47
N ALA A 4 8.32 22.64 13.86
CA ALA A 4 7.92 22.10 15.15
C ALA A 4 8.49 22.80 16.42
N VAL A 5 8.22 24.09 16.57
CA VAL A 5 8.29 24.76 17.89
C VAL A 5 6.99 24.55 18.67
N ASP A 6 5.93 24.03 18.05
CA ASP A 6 4.60 23.86 18.62
C ASP A 6 4.30 22.42 19.08
N THR A 7 3.41 22.30 20.04
CA THR A 7 2.91 21.03 20.54
C THR A 7 1.56 20.72 19.92
N ILE A 8 1.44 19.55 19.31
CA ILE A 8 0.22 19.10 18.62
C ILE A 8 -0.52 18.06 19.44
N CYS A 9 -1.85 17.99 19.22
CA CYS A 9 -2.68 16.93 19.78
C CYS A 9 -3.70 16.43 18.75
N ALA A 10 -4.05 15.16 18.85
CA ALA A 10 -5.15 14.57 18.10
C ALA A 10 -5.63 13.28 18.74
N ARG A 11 -6.82 12.84 18.33
CA ARG A 11 -7.30 11.51 18.62
C ARG A 11 -6.51 10.48 17.80
N ALA A 12 -5.99 9.45 18.48
CA ALA A 12 -5.21 8.38 17.85
C ALA A 12 -6.03 7.09 17.61
N THR A 13 -7.24 7.00 18.13
CA THR A 13 -8.20 5.91 17.89
C THR A 13 -9.24 6.30 16.86
N ALA A 14 -9.88 5.31 16.24
CA ALA A 14 -10.95 5.51 15.26
C ALA A 14 -12.10 6.35 15.83
N VAL A 15 -12.88 6.99 14.96
CA VAL A 15 -14.05 7.79 15.33
C VAL A 15 -15.19 6.84 15.72
N GLY A 16 -15.88 7.14 16.83
CA GLY A 16 -17.04 6.37 17.25
C GLY A 16 -17.11 6.20 18.76
N ILE A 17 -18.07 5.39 19.21
CA ILE A 17 -18.25 5.03 20.61
C ILE A 17 -17.48 3.74 20.87
N GLY A 18 -16.63 3.75 21.88
CA GLY A 18 -15.85 2.57 22.30
C GLY A 18 -15.69 2.51 23.80
N ALA A 19 -15.10 1.45 24.33
CA ALA A 19 -14.78 1.36 25.74
C ALA A 19 -13.66 2.34 26.12
N ILE A 20 -12.64 2.45 25.25
CA ILE A 20 -11.43 3.27 25.45
C ILE A 20 -11.16 4.06 24.17
N ALA A 21 -10.67 5.29 24.34
CA ALA A 21 -10.08 6.09 23.29
C ALA A 21 -8.72 6.64 23.73
N VAL A 22 -7.85 6.90 22.76
CA VAL A 22 -6.51 7.46 22.99
C VAL A 22 -6.42 8.83 22.33
N VAL A 23 -6.01 9.84 23.09
CA VAL A 23 -5.59 11.16 22.60
C VAL A 23 -4.08 11.23 22.70
N ARG A 24 -3.42 11.58 21.60
CA ARG A 24 -1.96 11.69 21.52
C ARG A 24 -1.54 13.15 21.44
N ILE A 25 -0.47 13.46 22.15
CA ILE A 25 0.15 14.78 22.21
C ILE A 25 1.63 14.61 21.84
N SER A 26 2.21 15.49 21.03
CA SER A 26 3.64 15.48 20.68
C SER A 26 4.16 16.91 20.53
N GLY A 27 5.35 17.14 21.02
CA GLY A 27 6.04 18.42 20.93
C GLY A 27 6.76 18.82 22.21
N PRO A 28 7.52 19.92 22.22
CA PRO A 28 8.42 20.30 23.30
C PRO A 28 7.71 20.60 24.63
N GLU A 29 6.42 20.94 24.59
CA GLU A 29 5.64 21.27 25.81
C GLU A 29 4.61 20.18 26.17
N ALA A 30 4.67 19.00 25.59
CA ALA A 30 3.66 17.95 25.79
C ALA A 30 3.48 17.60 27.27
N ILE A 31 4.58 17.39 28.00
CA ILE A 31 4.54 17.04 29.43
C ILE A 31 4.04 18.23 30.26
N SER A 32 4.48 19.46 29.97
CA SER A 32 4.09 20.65 30.72
C SER A 32 2.60 20.99 30.55
N ILE A 33 2.08 20.89 29.32
CA ILE A 33 0.67 21.16 29.01
C ILE A 33 -0.23 20.13 29.70
N VAL A 34 0.06 18.83 29.54
CA VAL A 34 -0.77 17.78 30.16
C VAL A 34 -0.70 17.83 31.67
N SER A 35 0.44 18.16 32.27
CA SER A 35 0.57 18.32 33.73
C SER A 35 -0.36 19.40 34.31
N LYS A 36 -0.74 20.42 33.53
CA LYS A 36 -1.68 21.46 33.95
C LYS A 36 -3.13 20.96 34.02
N CYS A 37 -3.46 19.96 33.17
CA CYS A 37 -4.81 19.39 33.09
C CYS A 37 -4.95 18.07 33.87
N PHE A 38 -3.88 17.49 34.35
CA PHE A 38 -3.87 16.20 35.04
C PHE A 38 -3.73 16.35 36.54
N SER A 39 -4.31 15.46 37.30
CA SER A 39 -4.33 15.54 38.77
C SER A 39 -2.98 15.29 39.44
N LYS A 40 -1.96 14.84 38.69
CA LYS A 40 -0.61 14.56 39.18
C LYS A 40 0.42 15.26 38.31
N SER A 41 1.55 15.66 38.88
CA SER A 41 2.66 16.21 38.12
C SER A 41 3.38 15.10 37.36
N LEU A 42 3.68 15.35 36.06
CA LEU A 42 4.38 14.43 35.17
C LEU A 42 5.85 14.83 34.94
N SER A 43 6.32 15.91 35.55
CA SER A 43 7.64 16.51 35.27
C SER A 43 8.83 15.67 35.70
N LYS A 44 8.64 14.70 36.61
CA LYS A 44 9.73 13.86 37.18
C LYS A 44 9.46 12.37 37.04
N VAL A 45 8.58 11.97 36.13
CA VAL A 45 8.26 10.56 35.90
C VAL A 45 9.17 9.98 34.83
N ASP A 46 9.42 8.69 34.89
CA ASP A 46 10.23 8.00 33.88
C ASP A 46 9.48 7.83 32.55
N SER A 47 10.24 7.74 31.46
CA SER A 47 9.67 7.42 30.16
C SER A 47 9.13 5.99 30.11
N HIS A 48 8.05 5.76 29.36
CA HIS A 48 7.35 4.47 29.25
C HIS A 48 6.67 4.04 30.54
N THR A 49 6.22 5.01 31.34
CA THR A 49 5.43 4.78 32.55
C THR A 49 3.99 5.24 32.37
N VAL A 50 3.06 4.59 33.07
CA VAL A 50 1.63 4.85 33.00
C VAL A 50 1.15 5.36 34.35
N HIS A 51 0.37 6.45 34.35
CA HIS A 51 -0.11 7.14 35.54
C HIS A 51 -1.64 7.25 35.51
N PHE A 52 -2.29 6.64 36.47
CA PHE A 52 -3.73 6.81 36.69
C PHE A 52 -4.03 8.13 37.42
N GLY A 53 -5.05 8.86 36.96
CA GLY A 53 -5.51 10.09 37.60
C GLY A 53 -6.72 10.70 36.91
N ILE A 54 -7.13 11.88 37.41
CA ILE A 54 -8.26 12.63 36.88
C ILE A 54 -7.75 13.68 35.89
N PHE A 55 -8.32 13.69 34.68
CA PHE A 55 -8.11 14.75 33.70
C PHE A 55 -9.15 15.84 33.89
N LYS A 56 -8.72 17.10 33.86
CA LYS A 56 -9.54 18.27 34.15
C LYS A 56 -9.56 19.23 32.97
N SER A 57 -10.67 19.94 32.83
CA SER A 57 -10.75 21.08 31.92
C SER A 57 -9.80 22.22 32.38
N ALA A 58 -9.57 23.20 31.49
CA ALA A 58 -8.82 24.41 31.84
C ALA A 58 -9.38 25.17 33.05
N ASN A 59 -10.68 25.03 33.32
CA ASN A 59 -11.37 25.62 34.48
C ASN A 59 -11.36 24.71 35.72
N GLY A 60 -10.60 23.60 35.71
CA GLY A 60 -10.46 22.70 36.85
C GLY A 60 -11.60 21.69 37.06
N VAL A 61 -12.60 21.65 36.16
CA VAL A 61 -13.70 20.68 36.23
C VAL A 61 -13.19 19.29 35.81
N ALA A 62 -13.48 18.26 36.61
CA ALA A 62 -13.13 16.88 36.27
C ALA A 62 -13.88 16.43 35.02
N LEU A 63 -13.14 15.92 34.02
CA LEU A 63 -13.68 15.43 32.76
C LEU A 63 -13.77 13.90 32.72
N ASP A 64 -12.69 13.22 33.15
CA ASP A 64 -12.64 11.77 33.14
C ASP A 64 -11.52 11.23 34.05
N GLU A 65 -11.61 9.96 34.41
CA GLU A 65 -10.53 9.19 35.01
C GLU A 65 -9.73 8.54 33.87
N VAL A 66 -8.44 8.85 33.79
CA VAL A 66 -7.60 8.50 32.62
C VAL A 66 -6.31 7.81 33.04
N LEU A 67 -5.72 7.08 32.07
CA LEU A 67 -4.34 6.61 32.12
C LEU A 67 -3.48 7.49 31.21
N VAL A 68 -2.42 8.07 31.76
CA VAL A 68 -1.48 8.92 31.01
C VAL A 68 -0.16 8.17 30.87
N THR A 69 0.24 7.90 29.63
CA THR A 69 1.54 7.31 29.30
C THR A 69 2.51 8.41 28.86
N VAL A 70 3.72 8.40 29.40
CA VAL A 70 4.73 9.45 29.16
C VAL A 70 5.89 8.89 28.33
N PHE A 71 6.31 9.64 27.29
CA PHE A 71 7.45 9.34 26.45
C PHE A 71 8.35 10.56 26.38
N HIS A 72 9.57 10.44 26.85
CA HIS A 72 10.57 11.51 26.76
C HIS A 72 11.16 11.62 25.35
N HIS A 73 11.82 12.76 25.10
CA HIS A 73 12.51 13.03 23.84
C HIS A 73 13.41 11.85 23.41
N GLY A 74 13.40 11.52 22.12
CA GLY A 74 14.11 10.38 21.54
C GLY A 74 13.46 9.01 21.77
N LYS A 75 12.51 8.88 22.70
CA LYS A 75 11.88 7.60 23.11
C LYS A 75 10.43 7.46 22.66
N SER A 76 9.88 8.41 21.93
CA SER A 76 8.53 8.40 21.39
C SER A 76 8.50 7.98 19.92
N PHE A 77 7.30 7.80 19.38
CA PHE A 77 7.06 7.57 17.96
C PHE A 77 7.60 8.72 17.08
N THR A 78 7.32 9.96 17.48
CA THR A 78 7.77 11.17 16.75
C THR A 78 9.22 11.53 17.00
N GLY A 79 9.85 10.96 18.03
CA GLY A 79 11.15 11.41 18.54
C GLY A 79 11.09 12.63 19.48
N GLU A 80 9.93 13.30 19.58
CA GLU A 80 9.70 14.44 20.48
C GLU A 80 9.26 13.96 21.87
N GLU A 81 9.09 14.85 22.84
CA GLU A 81 8.29 14.54 24.02
C GLU A 81 6.87 14.20 23.59
N SER A 82 6.32 13.10 24.11
CA SER A 82 4.96 12.69 23.74
C SER A 82 4.20 12.14 24.94
N ILE A 83 2.90 12.33 24.90
CA ILE A 83 1.97 11.78 25.87
C ILE A 83 0.82 11.09 25.15
N GLU A 84 0.40 9.95 25.67
CA GLU A 84 -0.84 9.30 25.28
C GLU A 84 -1.81 9.26 26.48
N ILE A 85 -3.01 9.78 26.28
CA ILE A 85 -4.08 9.81 27.27
C ILE A 85 -5.11 8.78 26.87
N SER A 86 -5.21 7.69 27.63
CA SER A 86 -6.29 6.71 27.49
C SER A 86 -7.46 7.12 28.36
N CYS A 87 -8.58 7.47 27.74
CA CYS A 87 -9.83 7.93 28.36
C CYS A 87 -10.99 7.01 27.99
N HIS A 88 -12.17 7.19 28.61
CA HIS A 88 -13.38 6.52 28.15
C HIS A 88 -13.72 6.93 26.71
N GLY A 89 -14.16 5.97 25.89
CA GLY A 89 -14.40 6.11 24.45
C GLY A 89 -15.68 6.88 24.10
N SER A 90 -16.14 7.79 24.95
CA SER A 90 -17.23 8.71 24.66
C SER A 90 -16.76 9.84 23.74
N PRO A 91 -17.42 10.11 22.60
CA PRO A 91 -17.08 11.25 21.73
C PRO A 91 -17.08 12.59 22.47
N TYR A 92 -17.98 12.75 23.45
CA TYR A 92 -18.04 13.94 24.28
C TYR A 92 -16.77 14.10 25.15
N VAL A 93 -16.36 13.03 25.85
CA VAL A 93 -15.15 13.05 26.70
C VAL A 93 -13.91 13.35 25.86
N GLN A 94 -13.77 12.67 24.71
CA GLN A 94 -12.64 12.89 23.77
C GLN A 94 -12.57 14.35 23.33
N GLN A 95 -13.72 14.96 22.95
CA GLN A 95 -13.77 16.35 22.52
C GLN A 95 -13.39 17.31 23.67
N GLN A 96 -13.92 17.09 24.88
CA GLN A 96 -13.58 17.91 26.02
C GLN A 96 -12.10 17.85 26.41
N ILE A 97 -11.47 16.68 26.28
CA ILE A 97 -10.01 16.53 26.49
C ILE A 97 -9.23 17.32 25.42
N LEU A 98 -9.60 17.20 24.14
CA LEU A 98 -8.97 17.97 23.07
C LEU A 98 -9.12 19.48 23.26
N ASP A 99 -10.33 19.95 23.61
CA ASP A 99 -10.59 21.36 23.87
C ASP A 99 -9.74 21.88 25.04
N ALA A 100 -9.62 21.10 26.10
CA ALA A 100 -8.78 21.46 27.25
C ALA A 100 -7.30 21.56 26.88
N LEU A 101 -6.80 20.65 26.05
CA LEU A 101 -5.42 20.66 25.54
C LEU A 101 -5.17 21.87 24.63
N VAL A 102 -6.09 22.19 23.73
CA VAL A 102 -5.97 23.34 22.83
C VAL A 102 -5.98 24.65 23.63
N ILE A 103 -6.89 24.81 24.60
CA ILE A 103 -6.92 25.99 25.50
C ILE A 103 -5.61 26.12 26.29
N THR A 104 -4.97 24.98 26.65
CA THR A 104 -3.73 24.97 27.44
C THR A 104 -2.48 25.19 26.63
N GLY A 105 -2.55 25.17 25.28
CA GLY A 105 -1.44 25.52 24.40
C GLY A 105 -1.11 24.53 23.31
N CYS A 106 -1.87 23.42 23.14
CA CYS A 106 -1.73 22.55 22.00
C CYS A 106 -2.41 23.15 20.75
N ARG A 107 -1.92 22.76 19.58
CA ARG A 107 -2.62 22.90 18.30
C ARG A 107 -3.17 21.54 17.86
N MET A 108 -4.30 21.53 17.17
CA MET A 108 -4.77 20.30 16.50
C MET A 108 -3.77 19.89 15.41
N ALA A 109 -3.45 18.61 15.36
CA ALA A 109 -2.57 18.05 14.36
C ALA A 109 -3.22 18.02 12.97
N ASN A 110 -2.44 18.26 11.93
CA ASN A 110 -2.81 18.02 10.55
C ASN A 110 -2.82 16.51 10.22
N PRO A 111 -3.46 16.07 9.11
CA PRO A 111 -3.34 14.70 8.63
C PRO A 111 -1.87 14.28 8.49
N GLY A 112 -1.52 13.09 9.01
CA GLY A 112 -0.17 12.53 8.93
C GLY A 112 0.93 13.27 9.70
N GLU A 113 0.62 14.31 10.48
CA GLU A 113 1.66 15.17 11.08
C GLU A 113 2.55 14.45 12.09
N PHE A 114 2.04 13.51 12.86
CA PHE A 114 2.88 12.72 13.78
C PHE A 114 3.90 11.87 13.01
N THR A 115 3.50 11.23 11.91
CA THR A 115 4.40 10.44 11.07
C THR A 115 5.38 11.32 10.32
N GLN A 116 4.95 12.50 9.86
CA GLN A 116 5.82 13.50 9.27
C GLN A 116 6.92 13.96 10.24
N ARG A 117 6.57 14.24 11.51
CA ARG A 117 7.55 14.59 12.55
C ARG A 117 8.49 13.43 12.86
N ALA A 118 8.00 12.19 12.86
CA ALA A 118 8.84 11.01 13.01
C ALA A 118 9.88 10.90 11.88
N PHE A 119 9.48 11.14 10.63
CA PHE A 119 10.38 11.20 9.47
C PHE A 119 11.40 12.35 9.62
N LEU A 120 10.94 13.57 9.88
CA LEU A 120 11.82 14.74 10.03
C LEU A 120 12.83 14.60 11.19
N ASN A 121 12.46 13.88 12.24
CA ASN A 121 13.32 13.57 13.39
C ASN A 121 14.19 12.31 13.18
N GLY A 122 14.23 11.74 11.96
CA GLY A 122 15.05 10.59 11.60
C GLY A 122 14.69 9.28 12.31
N LYS A 123 13.44 9.14 12.81
CA LYS A 123 12.94 7.89 13.41
C LYS A 123 12.64 6.83 12.38
N MET A 124 12.35 7.24 11.16
CA MET A 124 12.06 6.41 10.01
C MET A 124 12.34 7.19 8.73
N ASP A 125 12.58 6.51 7.64
CA ASP A 125 12.65 7.10 6.31
C ASP A 125 11.25 7.26 5.67
N LEU A 126 11.21 7.88 4.47
CA LEU A 126 9.93 8.18 3.83
C LEU A 126 9.18 6.92 3.39
N SER A 127 9.89 5.87 2.95
CA SER A 127 9.26 4.60 2.58
C SER A 127 8.67 3.88 3.79
N GLN A 128 9.34 3.94 4.94
CA GLN A 128 8.83 3.42 6.22
C GLN A 128 7.63 4.23 6.72
N ALA A 129 7.66 5.56 6.54
CA ALA A 129 6.53 6.43 6.88
C ALA A 129 5.28 6.06 6.08
N GLU A 130 5.40 5.84 4.76
CA GLU A 130 4.30 5.36 3.92
C GLU A 130 3.79 3.97 4.37
N ALA A 131 4.70 3.08 4.76
CA ALA A 131 4.35 1.75 5.25
C ALA A 131 3.50 1.78 6.55
N VAL A 132 3.60 2.83 7.38
CA VAL A 132 2.70 3.00 8.54
C VAL A 132 1.25 3.13 8.09
N ALA A 133 0.97 3.92 7.05
CA ALA A 133 -0.39 4.05 6.51
C ALA A 133 -0.87 2.74 5.88
N ASP A 134 0.00 2.08 5.12
CA ASP A 134 -0.31 0.80 4.47
C ASP A 134 -0.60 -0.32 5.48
N LEU A 135 0.15 -0.37 6.58
CA LEU A 135 -0.07 -1.35 7.66
C LEU A 135 -1.44 -1.20 8.31
N ILE A 136 -1.88 0.04 8.49
CA ILE A 136 -3.20 0.37 9.08
C ILE A 136 -4.34 0.03 8.12
N ALA A 137 -4.13 0.29 6.82
CA ALA A 137 -5.12 0.01 5.78
C ALA A 137 -5.15 -1.47 5.34
N ALA A 138 -4.21 -2.29 5.80
CA ALA A 138 -4.08 -3.68 5.36
C ALA A 138 -5.29 -4.54 5.76
N GLN A 139 -6.00 -5.07 4.77
CA GLN A 139 -7.19 -5.91 4.94
C GLN A 139 -6.92 -7.40 4.70
N SER A 140 -5.69 -7.78 4.37
CA SER A 140 -5.30 -9.16 4.10
C SER A 140 -3.96 -9.51 4.73
N LYS A 141 -3.72 -10.82 4.96
CA LYS A 141 -2.45 -11.32 5.53
C LYS A 141 -1.25 -10.92 4.68
N LYS A 142 -1.38 -10.97 3.35
CA LYS A 142 -0.29 -10.65 2.43
C LYS A 142 -0.05 -9.13 2.34
N ALA A 143 -1.10 -8.30 2.30
CA ALA A 143 -0.96 -6.84 2.37
C ALA A 143 -0.27 -6.40 3.68
N HIS A 144 -0.72 -6.94 4.82
CA HIS A 144 -0.10 -6.69 6.12
C HIS A 144 1.40 -7.05 6.12
N ARG A 145 1.77 -8.19 5.53
CA ARG A 145 3.16 -8.65 5.47
C ARG A 145 4.04 -7.72 4.63
N ILE A 146 3.56 -7.30 3.44
CA ILE A 146 4.29 -6.35 2.59
C ILE A 146 4.53 -5.04 3.35
N ALA A 147 3.48 -4.46 3.95
CA ALA A 147 3.59 -3.23 4.72
C ALA A 147 4.55 -3.39 5.92
N LEU A 148 4.51 -4.51 6.62
CA LEU A 148 5.40 -4.79 7.75
C LEU A 148 6.87 -4.94 7.32
N ASN A 149 7.15 -5.60 6.20
CA ASN A 149 8.50 -5.74 5.65
C ASN A 149 9.05 -4.37 5.21
N GLN A 150 8.23 -3.53 4.58
CA GLN A 150 8.60 -2.17 4.21
C GLN A 150 8.85 -1.31 5.45
N LEU A 151 8.01 -1.42 6.50
CA LEU A 151 8.22 -0.71 7.77
C LEU A 151 9.51 -1.12 8.48
N LYS A 152 9.93 -2.39 8.37
CA LYS A 152 11.22 -2.87 8.88
C LYS A 152 12.42 -2.30 8.13
N GLY A 153 12.22 -1.65 6.98
CA GLY A 153 13.27 -1.01 6.20
C GLY A 153 14.00 -1.92 5.22
N ASN A 154 13.42 -3.08 4.85
CA ASN A 154 14.05 -3.98 3.88
C ASN A 154 14.31 -3.26 2.55
N LEU A 155 13.29 -2.60 1.99
CA LEU A 155 13.43 -1.80 0.76
C LEU A 155 14.52 -0.72 0.90
N SER A 156 14.49 0.04 2.00
CA SER A 156 15.45 1.11 2.24
C SER A 156 16.89 0.61 2.32
N SER A 157 17.08 -0.57 2.93
CA SER A 157 18.38 -1.22 3.00
C SER A 157 18.90 -1.60 1.61
N ASP A 158 18.04 -2.22 0.79
CA ASP A 158 18.40 -2.61 -0.58
C ASP A 158 18.77 -1.38 -1.43
N LEU A 159 17.93 -0.33 -1.39
CA LEU A 159 18.16 0.91 -2.13
C LEU A 159 19.42 1.66 -1.67
N LYS A 160 19.72 1.62 -0.37
CA LYS A 160 20.93 2.23 0.18
C LYS A 160 22.20 1.58 -0.36
N VAL A 161 22.26 0.26 -0.42
CA VAL A 161 23.40 -0.49 -1.00
C VAL A 161 23.60 -0.08 -2.46
N LEU A 162 22.52 -0.11 -3.27
CA LEU A 162 22.59 0.27 -4.69
C LEU A 162 23.09 1.72 -4.86
N ARG A 163 22.60 2.63 -4.01
CA ARG A 163 23.00 4.05 -4.05
C ARG A 163 24.46 4.26 -3.66
N GLU A 164 24.95 3.55 -2.63
CA GLU A 164 26.35 3.63 -2.21
C GLU A 164 27.31 3.11 -3.29
N GLU A 165 26.95 2.01 -3.98
CA GLU A 165 27.70 1.51 -5.14
C GLU A 165 27.77 2.58 -6.27
N LEU A 166 26.66 3.23 -6.60
CA LEU A 166 26.62 4.29 -7.61
C LEU A 166 27.39 5.55 -7.20
N ILE A 167 27.33 5.97 -5.92
CA ILE A 167 28.09 7.11 -5.40
C ILE A 167 29.60 6.86 -5.55
N SER A 168 30.06 5.69 -5.10
CA SER A 168 31.46 5.33 -5.20
C SER A 168 31.97 5.43 -6.64
N PHE A 169 31.14 5.02 -7.57
CA PHE A 169 31.47 5.02 -8.97
C PHE A 169 31.43 6.42 -9.61
N ALA A 170 30.37 7.20 -9.32
CA ALA A 170 30.28 8.60 -9.78
C ALA A 170 31.50 9.41 -9.32
N SER A 171 31.97 9.17 -8.10
CA SER A 171 33.16 9.84 -7.55
C SER A 171 34.45 9.49 -8.30
N LEU A 172 34.59 8.24 -8.78
CA LEU A 172 35.76 7.85 -9.59
C LEU A 172 35.75 8.52 -10.98
N ILE A 173 34.57 8.62 -11.62
CA ILE A 173 34.44 9.33 -12.90
C ILE A 173 34.73 10.82 -12.74
N GLU A 174 34.24 11.46 -11.66
CA GLU A 174 34.51 12.87 -11.37
C GLU A 174 36.00 13.12 -11.14
N LEU A 175 36.68 12.19 -10.47
CA LEU A 175 38.11 12.23 -10.29
C LEU A 175 38.86 12.16 -11.63
N GLU A 176 38.43 11.27 -12.56
CA GLU A 176 39.01 11.23 -13.92
C GLU A 176 38.85 12.55 -14.68
N LEU A 177 37.69 13.20 -14.52
CA LEU A 177 37.41 14.47 -15.19
C LEU A 177 38.32 15.61 -14.63
N ASP A 178 38.51 15.60 -13.32
CA ASP A 178 39.41 16.62 -12.67
C ASP A 178 40.85 16.44 -13.07
N PHE A 179 41.31 15.22 -13.35
CA PHE A 179 42.70 14.91 -13.77
C PHE A 179 42.80 14.59 -15.29
N SER A 180 41.83 15.02 -16.09
CA SER A 180 41.76 14.74 -17.54
C SER A 180 42.98 15.27 -18.34
N GLU A 181 43.76 16.20 -17.80
CA GLU A 181 45.00 16.69 -18.41
C GLU A 181 46.20 15.73 -18.21
N GLU A 182 46.08 14.70 -17.33
CA GLU A 182 47.18 13.79 -16.99
C GLU A 182 47.05 12.39 -17.66
N ASP A 183 46.07 12.14 -18.51
CA ASP A 183 45.77 10.85 -19.16
C ASP A 183 45.64 9.67 -18.16
N VAL A 184 45.13 9.87 -16.97
CA VAL A 184 44.99 8.85 -15.93
C VAL A 184 43.58 8.32 -15.91
N GLU A 185 43.39 7.00 -16.17
CA GLU A 185 42.10 6.30 -15.95
C GLU A 185 42.06 5.77 -14.50
N PHE A 186 41.20 6.32 -13.67
CA PHE A 186 40.96 5.87 -12.28
C PHE A 186 39.84 4.83 -12.21
N ALA A 187 38.90 4.86 -13.15
CA ALA A 187 37.75 3.97 -13.19
C ALA A 187 37.93 2.89 -14.27
N ASP A 188 37.98 1.64 -13.87
CA ASP A 188 37.93 0.52 -14.81
C ASP A 188 36.55 0.49 -15.49
N ARG A 189 36.54 0.84 -16.77
CA ARG A 189 35.32 0.89 -17.60
C ARG A 189 34.56 -0.45 -17.64
N SER A 190 35.26 -1.59 -17.50
CA SER A 190 34.60 -2.90 -17.47
C SER A 190 33.88 -3.11 -16.13
N GLN A 191 34.51 -2.76 -15.02
CA GLN A 191 33.87 -2.83 -13.70
C GLN A 191 32.65 -1.91 -13.59
N LEU A 192 32.70 -0.74 -14.25
CA LEU A 192 31.55 0.16 -14.33
C LEU A 192 30.39 -0.47 -15.09
N LYS A 193 30.63 -1.03 -16.26
CA LYS A 193 29.59 -1.70 -17.04
C LYS A 193 28.93 -2.82 -16.25
N ASP A 194 29.72 -3.63 -15.57
CA ASP A 194 29.24 -4.72 -14.73
C ASP A 194 28.38 -4.19 -13.57
N LEU A 195 28.83 -3.11 -12.91
CA LEU A 195 28.08 -2.49 -11.84
C LEU A 195 26.75 -1.89 -12.32
N VAL A 196 26.76 -1.07 -13.37
CA VAL A 196 25.55 -0.46 -13.93
C VAL A 196 24.57 -1.55 -14.37
N SER A 197 25.06 -2.62 -15.00
CA SER A 197 24.23 -3.76 -15.42
C SER A 197 23.60 -4.47 -14.23
N LYS A 198 24.36 -4.74 -13.17
CA LYS A 198 23.87 -5.36 -11.92
C LYS A 198 22.82 -4.51 -11.23
N VAL A 199 23.07 -3.18 -11.11
CA VAL A 199 22.10 -2.26 -10.49
C VAL A 199 20.84 -2.18 -11.34
N LEU A 200 20.96 -2.11 -12.68
CA LEU A 200 19.83 -2.09 -13.59
C LEU A 200 18.99 -3.37 -13.50
N GLU A 201 19.62 -4.55 -13.42
CA GLU A 201 18.92 -5.82 -13.22
C GLU A 201 18.11 -5.80 -11.90
N THR A 202 18.72 -5.33 -10.81
CA THR A 202 18.05 -5.24 -9.50
C THR A 202 16.88 -4.25 -9.53
N VAL A 203 17.07 -3.08 -10.14
CA VAL A 203 16.02 -2.06 -10.28
C VAL A 203 14.85 -2.60 -11.12
N ASN A 204 15.15 -3.31 -12.23
CA ASN A 204 14.12 -3.92 -13.06
C ASN A 204 13.37 -5.04 -12.34
N LYS A 205 14.05 -5.88 -11.55
CA LYS A 205 13.42 -6.90 -10.69
C LYS A 205 12.47 -6.25 -9.67
N LEU A 206 12.90 -5.19 -8.99
CA LEU A 206 12.04 -4.47 -8.06
C LEU A 206 10.85 -3.81 -8.78
N SER A 207 11.08 -3.16 -9.91
CA SER A 207 10.03 -2.50 -10.69
C SER A 207 8.99 -3.50 -11.20
N SER A 208 9.40 -4.67 -11.69
CA SER A 208 8.49 -5.72 -12.20
C SER A 208 7.60 -6.32 -11.08
N SER A 209 8.02 -6.25 -9.82
CA SER A 209 7.22 -6.72 -8.69
C SER A 209 6.01 -5.83 -8.39
N PHE A 210 5.93 -4.62 -8.97
CA PHE A 210 4.90 -3.63 -8.65
C PHE A 210 3.48 -4.09 -8.98
N ALA A 211 3.28 -4.76 -10.11
CA ALA A 211 1.95 -5.24 -10.51
C ALA A 211 1.37 -6.17 -9.43
N LEU A 212 2.18 -7.12 -8.97
CA LEU A 212 1.83 -8.03 -7.88
C LEU A 212 1.64 -7.28 -6.56
N GLY A 213 2.58 -6.43 -6.17
CA GLY A 213 2.53 -5.69 -4.90
C GLY A 213 1.31 -4.76 -4.81
N ASN A 214 1.00 -4.05 -5.88
CA ASN A 214 -0.18 -3.20 -5.96
C ASN A 214 -1.48 -4.02 -5.89
N ALA A 215 -1.54 -5.16 -6.58
CA ALA A 215 -2.67 -6.07 -6.52
C ALA A 215 -2.87 -6.63 -5.10
N LEU A 216 -1.80 -7.03 -4.42
CA LEU A 216 -1.87 -7.53 -3.04
C LEU A 216 -2.27 -6.44 -2.03
N LYS A 217 -1.84 -5.20 -2.24
CA LYS A 217 -2.16 -4.04 -1.39
C LYS A 217 -3.61 -3.56 -1.59
N SER A 218 -4.01 -3.35 -2.84
CA SER A 218 -5.30 -2.72 -3.20
C SER A 218 -6.42 -3.72 -3.39
N GLY A 219 -6.11 -5.02 -3.41
CA GLY A 219 -6.99 -6.09 -3.81
C GLY A 219 -7.02 -6.28 -5.33
N VAL A 220 -7.10 -7.53 -5.74
CA VAL A 220 -7.12 -7.93 -7.17
C VAL A 220 -8.52 -7.72 -7.75
N PRO A 221 -8.70 -6.86 -8.74
CA PRO A 221 -10.00 -6.65 -9.34
C PRO A 221 -10.38 -7.83 -10.25
N VAL A 222 -11.55 -8.44 -9.99
CA VAL A 222 -12.06 -9.63 -10.68
C VAL A 222 -13.41 -9.31 -11.32
N ALA A 223 -13.56 -9.61 -12.61
CA ALA A 223 -14.84 -9.54 -13.31
C ALA A 223 -15.40 -10.94 -13.58
N ILE A 224 -16.68 -11.15 -13.30
CA ILE A 224 -17.42 -12.35 -13.70
C ILE A 224 -18.26 -12.00 -14.92
N VAL A 225 -17.97 -12.64 -16.06
CA VAL A 225 -18.63 -12.41 -17.35
C VAL A 225 -19.17 -13.69 -17.94
N GLY A 226 -20.17 -13.61 -18.79
CA GLY A 226 -20.82 -14.77 -19.42
C GLY A 226 -22.27 -14.46 -19.83
N ALA A 227 -22.87 -15.31 -20.63
CA ALA A 227 -24.25 -15.19 -21.12
C ALA A 227 -25.27 -15.16 -19.95
N PRO A 228 -26.50 -14.69 -20.17
CA PRO A 228 -27.57 -14.84 -19.19
C PRO A 228 -27.75 -16.30 -18.76
N ASN A 229 -28.14 -16.54 -17.50
CA ASN A 229 -28.43 -17.86 -16.93
C ASN A 229 -27.27 -18.88 -16.87
N THR A 230 -26.01 -18.46 -17.12
CA THR A 230 -24.82 -19.31 -16.94
C THR A 230 -24.48 -19.58 -15.47
N GLY A 231 -25.12 -18.89 -14.52
CA GLY A 231 -24.92 -19.11 -13.08
C GLY A 231 -24.00 -18.09 -12.40
N LYS A 232 -23.77 -16.90 -12.98
CA LYS A 232 -22.92 -15.83 -12.40
C LYS A 232 -23.30 -15.46 -10.97
N SER A 233 -24.59 -15.23 -10.70
CA SER A 233 -25.08 -14.88 -9.35
C SER A 233 -24.91 -16.05 -8.35
N THR A 234 -25.06 -17.28 -8.83
CA THR A 234 -24.86 -18.48 -7.99
C THR A 234 -23.38 -18.64 -7.63
N LEU A 235 -22.48 -18.47 -8.60
CA LEU A 235 -21.02 -18.49 -8.37
C LEU A 235 -20.61 -17.38 -7.41
N LEU A 236 -21.11 -16.17 -7.61
CA LEU A 236 -20.85 -15.04 -6.72
C LEU A 236 -21.25 -15.36 -5.28
N ASN A 237 -22.48 -15.86 -5.07
CA ASN A 237 -22.99 -16.20 -3.74
C ASN A 237 -22.21 -17.36 -3.10
N GLN A 238 -21.77 -18.34 -3.87
CA GLN A 238 -20.94 -19.44 -3.37
C GLN A 238 -19.59 -18.94 -2.89
N LEU A 239 -18.91 -18.10 -3.68
CA LEU A 239 -17.64 -17.50 -3.31
C LEU A 239 -17.77 -16.60 -2.07
N LEU A 240 -18.84 -15.79 -1.98
CA LEU A 240 -19.08 -14.90 -0.83
C LEU A 240 -19.48 -15.66 0.44
N GLY A 241 -20.11 -16.82 0.30
CA GLY A 241 -20.55 -17.64 1.45
C GLY A 241 -19.39 -18.23 2.24
N GLU A 242 -18.26 -18.50 1.60
CA GLU A 242 -17.10 -19.15 2.20
C GLU A 242 -15.99 -18.16 2.61
N ASP A 243 -15.71 -17.14 1.79
CA ASP A 243 -14.49 -16.31 1.88
C ASP A 243 -14.77 -14.80 1.99
N ARG A 244 -15.98 -14.41 2.39
CA ARG A 244 -16.30 -12.98 2.52
C ARG A 244 -15.33 -12.29 3.49
N ALA A 245 -14.60 -11.29 3.01
CA ALA A 245 -13.73 -10.48 3.87
C ALA A 245 -14.58 -9.68 4.86
N ILE A 246 -14.15 -9.64 6.12
CA ILE A 246 -14.76 -8.74 7.13
C ILE A 246 -14.30 -7.32 6.79
N VAL A 247 -15.10 -6.59 6.06
CA VAL A 247 -14.89 -5.15 5.84
C VAL A 247 -15.56 -4.42 7.00
N SER A 248 -14.80 -3.56 7.70
CA SER A 248 -15.41 -2.67 8.68
C SER A 248 -16.27 -1.64 7.94
N ASP A 249 -17.57 -1.55 8.29
CA ASP A 249 -18.48 -0.50 7.84
C ASP A 249 -18.07 0.86 8.45
N GLU A 250 -16.90 1.39 8.10
CA GLU A 250 -16.59 2.78 8.46
C GLU A 250 -17.34 3.71 7.51
N ALA A 251 -18.41 4.30 8.03
CA ALA A 251 -19.14 5.39 7.40
C ALA A 251 -18.20 6.59 7.18
N GLY A 252 -17.70 6.77 5.96
CA GLY A 252 -16.87 7.95 5.65
C GLY A 252 -16.03 7.89 4.38
N THR A 253 -15.87 6.75 3.74
CA THR A 253 -15.15 6.66 2.46
C THR A 253 -16.12 6.38 1.31
N THR A 254 -16.41 7.44 0.58
CA THR A 254 -16.91 7.54 -0.82
C THR A 254 -18.14 6.72 -1.24
N ARG A 255 -19.07 7.41 -1.84
CA ARG A 255 -20.25 7.01 -2.62
C ARG A 255 -19.90 6.21 -3.90
N ASP A 256 -19.03 5.24 -3.88
CA ASP A 256 -18.69 4.45 -5.06
C ASP A 256 -19.08 2.99 -4.83
N VAL A 257 -19.74 2.43 -5.83
CA VAL A 257 -20.14 1.05 -6.10
C VAL A 257 -19.79 0.06 -4.97
N ILE A 258 -20.79 -0.60 -4.40
CA ILE A 258 -20.60 -1.68 -3.41
C ILE A 258 -19.86 -2.82 -4.10
N GLU A 259 -18.54 -2.83 -3.98
CA GLU A 259 -17.70 -3.96 -4.41
C GLU A 259 -17.71 -5.02 -3.30
N GLU A 260 -18.00 -6.26 -3.65
CA GLU A 260 -17.86 -7.38 -2.73
C GLU A 260 -16.41 -7.85 -2.72
N THR A 261 -15.89 -8.20 -1.55
CA THR A 261 -14.50 -8.62 -1.38
C THR A 261 -14.39 -10.03 -0.85
N LEU A 262 -13.43 -10.79 -1.39
CA LEU A 262 -13.11 -12.17 -1.00
C LEU A 262 -11.68 -12.21 -0.49
N ASN A 263 -11.41 -12.99 0.56
CA ASN A 263 -10.08 -13.27 1.05
C ASN A 263 -9.71 -14.73 0.80
N ILE A 264 -8.97 -14.99 -0.26
CA ILE A 264 -8.52 -16.34 -0.62
C ILE A 264 -7.01 -16.44 -0.37
N ASP A 265 -6.58 -17.34 0.50
CA ASP A 265 -5.19 -17.56 0.90
C ASP A 265 -4.43 -16.28 1.31
N GLY A 266 -5.14 -15.35 1.95
CA GLY A 266 -4.59 -14.08 2.40
C GLY A 266 -4.38 -13.06 1.29
N ILE A 267 -4.96 -13.25 0.11
CA ILE A 267 -5.09 -12.28 -0.99
C ILE A 267 -6.51 -11.75 -1.01
N LEU A 268 -6.65 -10.44 -1.10
CA LEU A 268 -7.94 -9.78 -1.27
C LEU A 268 -8.30 -9.72 -2.76
N PHE A 269 -9.46 -10.28 -3.14
CA PHE A 269 -10.03 -10.15 -4.47
C PHE A 269 -11.26 -9.26 -4.39
N ARG A 270 -11.36 -8.26 -5.27
CA ARG A 270 -12.48 -7.32 -5.36
C ARG A 270 -13.34 -7.67 -6.57
N LEU A 271 -14.57 -8.04 -6.34
CA LEU A 271 -15.52 -8.39 -7.41
C LEU A 271 -16.14 -7.10 -7.97
N ILE A 272 -15.84 -6.79 -9.23
CA ILE A 272 -16.27 -5.55 -9.89
C ILE A 272 -17.75 -5.67 -10.28
N ASP A 273 -18.54 -4.63 -9.94
CA ASP A 273 -19.94 -4.44 -10.35
C ASP A 273 -20.85 -5.65 -10.05
N THR A 274 -20.93 -6.01 -8.78
CA THR A 274 -21.84 -7.08 -8.30
C THR A 274 -23.31 -6.71 -8.39
N ALA A 275 -23.66 -5.42 -8.47
CA ALA A 275 -25.04 -4.95 -8.61
C ALA A 275 -25.71 -5.45 -9.90
N GLY A 276 -25.00 -5.41 -11.03
CA GLY A 276 -25.52 -5.95 -12.30
C GLY A 276 -25.65 -7.47 -12.35
N ILE A 277 -25.03 -8.20 -11.39
CA ILE A 277 -25.16 -9.66 -11.26
C ILE A 277 -26.39 -10.02 -10.40
N ARG A 278 -26.79 -9.16 -9.47
CA ARG A 278 -27.93 -9.37 -8.56
C ARG A 278 -29.28 -9.00 -9.17
N GLU A 279 -29.31 -8.02 -10.11
CA GLU A 279 -30.54 -7.60 -10.79
C GLU A 279 -30.76 -8.39 -12.08
N THR A 280 -31.44 -9.53 -11.97
CA THR A 280 -31.95 -10.31 -13.11
C THR A 280 -33.30 -9.74 -13.58
N ASN A 281 -33.30 -8.61 -14.30
CA ASN A 281 -34.47 -8.12 -15.01
C ASN A 281 -34.23 -8.01 -16.53
N GLN A 282 -35.14 -8.58 -17.28
CA GLN A 282 -35.16 -9.07 -18.66
C GLN A 282 -35.00 -8.03 -19.80
N ASN A 283 -34.43 -6.85 -19.64
CA ASN A 283 -34.52 -5.83 -20.71
C ASN A 283 -33.24 -5.05 -21.04
N ILE A 284 -32.04 -5.65 -21.06
CA ILE A 284 -30.85 -4.90 -21.48
C ILE A 284 -29.81 -5.81 -22.18
N GLU A 285 -30.07 -6.33 -23.37
CA GLU A 285 -29.05 -7.06 -24.15
C GLU A 285 -27.98 -6.15 -24.75
N ALA A 286 -28.32 -4.97 -25.24
CA ALA A 286 -27.34 -4.04 -25.85
C ALA A 286 -26.46 -3.31 -24.82
N MET A 287 -27.01 -2.90 -23.67
CA MET A 287 -26.22 -2.32 -22.56
C MET A 287 -25.35 -3.34 -21.83
N GLY A 288 -25.62 -4.63 -21.96
CA GLY A 288 -24.85 -5.70 -21.35
C GLY A 288 -23.46 -5.89 -21.96
N ILE A 289 -23.29 -5.65 -23.26
CA ILE A 289 -22.00 -5.80 -23.96
C ILE A 289 -21.05 -4.66 -23.61
N GLU A 290 -21.52 -3.40 -23.61
CA GLU A 290 -20.68 -2.25 -23.25
C GLU A 290 -20.24 -2.31 -21.76
N ARG A 291 -21.17 -2.63 -20.85
CA ARG A 291 -20.84 -2.84 -19.43
C ARG A 291 -19.86 -3.97 -19.21
N SER A 292 -20.00 -5.09 -19.95
CA SER A 292 -19.03 -6.20 -19.89
C SER A 292 -17.64 -5.77 -20.37
N GLN A 293 -17.54 -4.94 -21.41
CA GLN A 293 -16.27 -4.41 -21.88
C GLN A 293 -15.62 -3.46 -20.87
N GLN A 294 -16.41 -2.62 -20.17
CA GLN A 294 -15.89 -1.78 -19.10
C GLN A 294 -15.33 -2.61 -17.96
N LYS A 295 -16.08 -3.62 -17.48
CA LYS A 295 -15.64 -4.54 -16.43
C LYS A 295 -14.33 -5.25 -16.79
N ILE A 296 -14.22 -5.75 -18.03
CA ILE A 296 -13.02 -6.40 -18.53
C ILE A 296 -11.83 -5.42 -18.52
N LYS A 297 -12.02 -4.14 -18.86
CA LYS A 297 -10.95 -3.14 -18.83
C LYS A 297 -10.41 -2.91 -17.42
N GLU A 298 -11.28 -2.89 -16.42
CA GLU A 298 -10.94 -2.60 -15.02
C GLU A 298 -10.39 -3.84 -14.27
N ALA A 299 -10.73 -5.06 -14.73
CA ALA A 299 -10.31 -6.29 -14.09
C ALA A 299 -8.86 -6.67 -14.41
N SER A 300 -8.17 -7.28 -13.44
CA SER A 300 -6.92 -8.02 -13.64
C SER A 300 -7.19 -9.49 -13.98
N ILE A 301 -8.25 -10.05 -13.38
CA ILE A 301 -8.70 -11.42 -13.66
C ILE A 301 -10.12 -11.37 -14.23
N VAL A 302 -10.36 -12.08 -15.31
CA VAL A 302 -11.68 -12.21 -15.95
C VAL A 302 -12.13 -13.66 -15.91
N LEU A 303 -13.20 -13.94 -15.16
CA LEU A 303 -13.83 -15.24 -15.08
C LEU A 303 -14.90 -15.37 -16.16
N CYS A 304 -14.60 -16.08 -17.24
CA CYS A 304 -15.50 -16.32 -18.36
C CYS A 304 -16.39 -17.55 -18.06
N LEU A 305 -17.65 -17.34 -17.69
CA LEU A 305 -18.55 -18.39 -17.25
C LEU A 305 -19.43 -18.92 -18.39
N ALA A 306 -19.24 -20.18 -18.73
CA ALA A 306 -20.08 -20.93 -19.68
C ALA A 306 -21.06 -21.86 -18.96
N ASP A 307 -22.21 -22.14 -19.61
CA ASP A 307 -23.12 -23.23 -19.25
C ASP A 307 -22.66 -24.51 -19.93
N ALA A 308 -22.07 -25.42 -19.19
CA ALA A 308 -21.56 -26.68 -19.76
C ALA A 308 -22.67 -27.65 -20.24
N SER A 309 -23.90 -27.45 -19.79
CA SER A 309 -25.05 -28.23 -20.28
C SER A 309 -25.54 -27.79 -21.67
N ASP A 310 -25.11 -26.60 -22.15
CA ASP A 310 -25.41 -26.06 -23.48
C ASP A 310 -24.11 -26.00 -24.32
N VAL A 311 -24.01 -26.93 -25.27
CA VAL A 311 -22.83 -27.08 -26.15
C VAL A 311 -22.54 -25.82 -26.98
N ASN A 312 -23.58 -25.09 -27.41
CA ASN A 312 -23.40 -23.85 -28.17
C ASN A 312 -22.85 -22.76 -27.27
N ASN A 313 -23.40 -22.57 -26.07
CA ASN A 313 -22.92 -21.59 -25.12
C ASN A 313 -21.47 -21.86 -24.69
N LEU A 314 -21.10 -23.11 -24.47
CA LEU A 314 -19.73 -23.51 -24.14
C LEU A 314 -18.77 -23.14 -25.28
N SER A 315 -19.07 -23.55 -26.54
CA SER A 315 -18.22 -23.28 -27.71
C SER A 315 -18.05 -21.76 -27.99
N GLU A 316 -19.15 -21.00 -27.89
CA GLU A 316 -19.12 -19.55 -28.06
C GLU A 316 -18.26 -18.88 -26.97
N THR A 317 -18.39 -19.30 -25.71
CA THR A 317 -17.61 -18.75 -24.58
C THR A 317 -16.14 -19.12 -24.71
N GLN A 318 -15.78 -20.33 -25.15
CA GLN A 318 -14.41 -20.75 -25.43
C GLN A 318 -13.77 -19.88 -26.53
N THR A 319 -14.49 -19.66 -27.63
CA THR A 319 -14.03 -18.79 -28.71
C THR A 319 -13.83 -17.35 -28.23
N TRP A 320 -14.77 -16.85 -27.42
CA TRP A 320 -14.68 -15.50 -26.88
C TRP A 320 -13.54 -15.33 -25.87
N SER A 321 -13.35 -16.27 -24.93
CA SER A 321 -12.25 -16.25 -23.96
C SER A 321 -10.88 -16.26 -24.68
N SER A 322 -10.72 -17.12 -25.71
CA SER A 322 -9.50 -17.15 -26.53
C SER A 322 -9.25 -15.85 -27.27
N LYS A 323 -10.28 -15.13 -27.70
CA LYS A 323 -10.17 -13.81 -28.31
C LYS A 323 -9.76 -12.76 -27.25
N LEU A 324 -10.35 -12.81 -26.05
CA LEU A 324 -9.99 -11.93 -24.95
C LEU A 324 -8.53 -12.06 -24.55
N THR A 325 -8.02 -13.27 -24.42
CA THR A 325 -6.59 -13.53 -24.12
C THR A 325 -5.66 -12.88 -25.16
N LYS A 326 -6.05 -12.92 -26.44
CA LYS A 326 -5.26 -12.27 -27.50
C LYS A 326 -5.35 -10.75 -27.50
N THR A 327 -6.51 -10.19 -27.12
CA THR A 327 -6.75 -8.73 -27.13
C THR A 327 -6.32 -8.03 -25.84
N HIS A 328 -6.20 -8.78 -24.76
CA HIS A 328 -5.81 -8.30 -23.43
C HIS A 328 -4.72 -9.20 -22.83
N PRO A 329 -3.49 -9.16 -23.35
CA PRO A 329 -2.39 -10.02 -22.88
C PRO A 329 -1.92 -9.65 -21.46
N ASP A 330 -2.34 -8.50 -20.95
CA ASP A 330 -2.08 -7.99 -19.61
C ASP A 330 -3.04 -8.55 -18.55
N LYS A 331 -4.02 -9.36 -18.95
CA LYS A 331 -5.08 -9.87 -18.05
C LYS A 331 -5.08 -11.39 -18.03
N GLU A 332 -5.42 -11.94 -16.86
CA GLU A 332 -5.65 -13.38 -16.71
C GLU A 332 -7.09 -13.73 -17.05
N ILE A 333 -7.29 -14.54 -18.09
CA ILE A 333 -8.59 -14.96 -18.56
C ILE A 333 -8.82 -16.42 -18.17
N ILE A 334 -9.72 -16.67 -17.23
CA ILE A 334 -10.03 -18.01 -16.73
C ILE A 334 -11.38 -18.46 -17.28
N LEU A 335 -11.38 -19.53 -18.07
CA LEU A 335 -12.60 -20.16 -18.57
C LEU A 335 -13.19 -21.08 -17.51
N LEU A 336 -14.48 -20.92 -17.22
CA LEU A 336 -15.23 -21.69 -16.24
C LEU A 336 -16.40 -22.39 -16.93
N SER A 337 -16.44 -23.72 -16.84
CA SER A 337 -17.53 -24.56 -17.34
C SER A 337 -18.45 -24.93 -16.19
N ASN A 338 -19.53 -24.14 -15.98
CA ASN A 338 -20.47 -24.31 -14.88
C ASN A 338 -21.57 -25.34 -15.19
N LYS A 339 -22.28 -25.80 -14.15
CA LYS A 339 -23.33 -26.82 -14.17
C LYS A 339 -22.80 -28.21 -14.53
N SER A 340 -21.58 -28.52 -14.10
CA SER A 340 -20.96 -29.83 -14.31
C SER A 340 -21.76 -30.98 -13.69
N ASP A 341 -22.59 -30.71 -12.69
CA ASP A 341 -23.53 -31.63 -12.08
C ASP A 341 -24.58 -32.19 -13.06
N LEU A 342 -24.80 -31.51 -14.19
CA LEU A 342 -25.72 -31.93 -15.25
C LEU A 342 -25.04 -32.74 -16.36
N LEU A 343 -23.73 -32.89 -16.34
CA LEU A 343 -22.93 -33.56 -17.36
C LEU A 343 -22.66 -35.02 -16.99
N LYS A 344 -22.54 -35.88 -18.04
CA LYS A 344 -22.10 -37.26 -17.88
C LYS A 344 -20.59 -37.46 -18.04
N ASN A 345 -19.90 -36.51 -18.67
CA ASN A 345 -18.46 -36.55 -18.95
C ASN A 345 -17.85 -35.19 -18.59
N ASP A 346 -16.57 -35.20 -18.21
CA ASP A 346 -15.84 -33.97 -17.92
C ASP A 346 -15.62 -33.13 -19.19
N VAL A 347 -15.48 -31.80 -19.00
CA VAL A 347 -15.20 -30.86 -20.08
C VAL A 347 -13.68 -30.80 -20.24
N GLU A 348 -13.18 -30.89 -21.49
CA GLU A 348 -11.73 -30.95 -21.78
C GLU A 348 -11.01 -29.62 -21.59
N GLU A 349 -11.69 -28.48 -21.68
CA GLU A 349 -11.09 -27.15 -21.55
C GLU A 349 -11.71 -26.31 -20.41
N GLY A 350 -10.85 -25.60 -19.68
CA GLY A 350 -11.24 -24.73 -18.57
C GLY A 350 -11.46 -25.47 -17.24
N ILE A 351 -11.88 -24.73 -16.23
CA ILE A 351 -12.20 -25.29 -14.91
C ILE A 351 -13.65 -25.75 -14.91
N SER A 352 -13.85 -27.05 -14.75
CA SER A 352 -15.18 -27.63 -14.59
C SER A 352 -15.68 -27.40 -13.16
N LEU A 353 -16.87 -26.81 -13.01
CA LEU A 353 -17.47 -26.54 -11.71
C LEU A 353 -19.00 -26.64 -11.69
N SER A 354 -19.56 -26.85 -10.52
CA SER A 354 -20.98 -26.63 -10.22
C SER A 354 -21.08 -25.60 -9.10
N ALA A 355 -21.42 -24.38 -9.48
CA ALA A 355 -21.60 -23.29 -8.50
C ALA A 355 -22.74 -23.56 -7.52
N LYS A 356 -23.72 -24.40 -7.91
CA LYS A 356 -24.86 -24.78 -7.06
C LYS A 356 -24.47 -25.82 -6.00
N GLU A 357 -23.66 -26.79 -6.36
CA GLU A 357 -23.25 -27.89 -5.47
C GLU A 357 -21.88 -27.65 -4.80
N GLY A 358 -21.22 -26.52 -5.10
CA GLY A 358 -19.89 -26.17 -4.55
C GLY A 358 -18.72 -26.98 -5.15
N ILE A 359 -18.95 -27.73 -6.22
CA ILE A 359 -17.93 -28.59 -6.86
C ILE A 359 -17.00 -27.72 -7.69
N GLY A 360 -15.67 -27.94 -7.62
CA GLY A 360 -14.66 -27.24 -8.43
C GLY A 360 -14.32 -25.83 -7.94
N ILE A 361 -14.93 -25.35 -6.85
CA ILE A 361 -14.68 -24.00 -6.31
C ILE A 361 -13.25 -23.87 -5.78
N ASP A 362 -12.71 -24.89 -5.12
CA ASP A 362 -11.32 -24.88 -4.62
C ASP A 362 -10.31 -24.84 -5.76
N ALA A 363 -10.57 -25.50 -6.88
CA ALA A 363 -9.73 -25.43 -8.07
C ALA A 363 -9.74 -24.01 -8.67
N LEU A 364 -10.89 -23.36 -8.73
CA LEU A 364 -11.01 -21.96 -9.14
C LEU A 364 -10.22 -21.04 -8.21
N LYS A 365 -10.39 -21.18 -6.89
CA LYS A 365 -9.64 -20.39 -5.90
C LYS A 365 -8.13 -20.55 -6.06
N SER A 366 -7.65 -21.78 -6.23
CA SER A 366 -6.24 -22.08 -6.44
C SER A 366 -5.70 -21.44 -7.73
N GLU A 367 -6.47 -21.46 -8.83
CA GLU A 367 -6.05 -20.83 -10.08
C GLU A 367 -6.06 -19.31 -9.98
N MET A 368 -7.03 -18.69 -9.29
CA MET A 368 -7.04 -17.25 -9.01
C MET A 368 -5.81 -16.82 -8.21
N VAL A 369 -5.42 -17.60 -7.19
CA VAL A 369 -4.22 -17.32 -6.39
C VAL A 369 -2.96 -17.44 -7.24
N LYS A 370 -2.83 -18.49 -8.04
CA LYS A 370 -1.71 -18.73 -8.95
C LYS A 370 -1.57 -17.64 -10.00
N ALA A 371 -2.68 -17.18 -10.58
CA ALA A 371 -2.73 -16.06 -11.52
C ALA A 371 -2.13 -14.75 -10.95
N VAL A 372 -2.23 -14.55 -9.63
CA VAL A 372 -1.71 -13.36 -8.95
C VAL A 372 -0.25 -13.51 -8.54
N VAL A 373 0.10 -14.63 -7.89
CA VAL A 373 1.40 -14.82 -7.25
C VAL A 373 2.48 -15.21 -8.26
N GLY A 374 2.11 -15.95 -9.33
CA GLY A 374 3.07 -16.49 -10.28
C GLY A 374 4.13 -17.36 -9.58
N GLU A 375 5.41 -17.14 -9.93
CA GLU A 375 6.57 -17.84 -9.38
C GLU A 375 7.29 -17.04 -8.27
N MET A 376 6.78 -15.85 -7.86
CA MET A 376 7.45 -15.00 -6.87
C MET A 376 7.38 -15.58 -5.46
N ASP A 377 8.52 -15.58 -4.77
CA ASP A 377 8.60 -15.90 -3.34
C ASP A 377 8.21 -14.69 -2.48
N LEU A 378 6.92 -14.63 -2.13
CA LEU A 378 6.39 -13.59 -1.24
C LEU A 378 7.03 -13.59 0.16
N GLU A 379 7.85 -14.59 0.51
CA GLU A 379 8.48 -14.68 1.82
C GLU A 379 9.81 -13.95 1.87
N ASN A 380 10.60 -14.01 0.79
CA ASN A 380 11.98 -13.55 0.78
C ASN A 380 12.22 -12.38 -0.19
N ASP A 381 11.36 -12.18 -1.20
CA ASP A 381 11.53 -11.11 -2.16
C ASP A 381 11.01 -9.76 -1.63
N THR A 382 11.76 -8.67 -1.88
CA THR A 382 11.29 -7.30 -1.67
C THR A 382 10.28 -6.93 -2.76
N ILE A 383 9.05 -6.60 -2.36
CA ILE A 383 7.94 -6.32 -3.27
C ILE A 383 7.57 -4.84 -3.20
N ILE A 384 7.51 -4.19 -4.34
CA ILE A 384 7.08 -2.79 -4.47
C ILE A 384 5.56 -2.74 -4.60
N ALA A 385 4.89 -2.05 -3.67
CA ALA A 385 3.43 -1.87 -3.68
C ALA A 385 2.98 -0.42 -3.83
N ASN A 386 3.91 0.54 -3.83
CA ASN A 386 3.63 1.97 -3.92
C ASN A 386 3.94 2.50 -5.32
N ALA A 387 2.97 3.17 -5.96
CA ALA A 387 3.13 3.73 -7.30
C ALA A 387 4.26 4.76 -7.39
N ARG A 388 4.49 5.57 -6.34
CA ARG A 388 5.59 6.53 -6.28
C ARG A 388 6.95 5.84 -6.35
N HIS A 389 7.11 4.74 -5.61
CA HIS A 389 8.35 3.94 -5.65
C HIS A 389 8.58 3.33 -7.04
N HIS A 390 7.52 2.78 -7.63
CA HIS A 390 7.57 2.22 -8.98
C HIS A 390 7.96 3.26 -10.03
N GLU A 391 7.35 4.46 -10.00
CA GLU A 391 7.71 5.55 -10.91
C GLU A 391 9.18 5.98 -10.75
N ALA A 392 9.67 6.08 -9.50
CA ALA A 392 11.05 6.41 -9.23
C ALA A 392 12.02 5.32 -9.74
N LEU A 393 11.66 4.02 -9.61
CA LEU A 393 12.45 2.91 -10.14
C LEU A 393 12.48 2.90 -11.68
N ILE A 394 11.37 3.21 -12.36
CA ILE A 394 11.35 3.35 -13.83
C ILE A 394 12.33 4.45 -14.27
N LYS A 395 12.24 5.64 -13.65
CA LYS A 395 13.14 6.76 -13.97
C LYS A 395 14.61 6.44 -13.66
N THR A 396 14.85 5.64 -12.61
CA THR A 396 16.18 5.13 -12.29
C THR A 396 16.70 4.21 -13.40
N ALA A 397 15.86 3.26 -13.85
CA ALA A 397 16.21 2.35 -14.95
C ALA A 397 16.53 3.11 -16.24
N GLU A 398 15.70 4.08 -16.63
CA GLU A 398 15.91 4.92 -17.80
C GLU A 398 17.25 5.69 -17.75
N ALA A 399 17.61 6.22 -16.58
CA ALA A 399 18.89 6.92 -16.39
C ALA A 399 20.07 5.95 -16.47
N LEU A 400 19.96 4.77 -15.86
CA LEU A 400 21.01 3.72 -15.92
C LEU A 400 21.17 3.13 -17.32
N GLU A 401 20.09 2.99 -18.10
CA GLU A 401 20.15 2.55 -19.50
C GLU A 401 20.92 3.55 -20.37
N LYS A 402 20.70 4.87 -20.16
CA LYS A 402 21.48 5.92 -20.84
C LYS A 402 22.95 5.85 -20.45
N ALA A 403 23.27 5.73 -19.16
CA ALA A 403 24.64 5.57 -18.69
C ALA A 403 25.30 4.32 -19.29
N ASN A 404 24.59 3.19 -19.32
CA ASN A 404 25.09 1.94 -19.91
C ASN A 404 25.35 2.06 -21.42
N THR A 405 24.43 2.70 -22.15
CA THR A 405 24.60 2.98 -23.59
C THR A 405 25.81 3.89 -23.81
N GLY A 406 25.93 4.97 -23.04
CA GLY A 406 27.08 5.89 -23.12
C GLY A 406 28.43 5.20 -22.86
N LEU A 407 28.48 4.24 -21.93
CA LEU A 407 29.67 3.42 -21.65
C LEU A 407 30.03 2.50 -22.82
N HIS A 408 29.07 2.06 -23.61
CA HIS A 408 29.34 1.22 -24.81
C HIS A 408 29.76 2.05 -26.02
N ASP A 409 29.16 3.23 -26.19
CA ASP A 409 29.36 4.10 -27.36
C ASP A 409 30.58 5.04 -27.20
N GLY A 410 31.29 5.00 -26.04
CA GLY A 410 32.46 5.83 -25.79
C GLY A 410 32.09 7.30 -25.50
N THR A 411 30.91 7.55 -24.94
CA THR A 411 30.47 8.87 -24.47
C THR A 411 31.42 9.39 -23.38
N THR A 412 31.62 10.71 -23.33
CA THR A 412 32.49 11.35 -22.35
C THR A 412 32.00 11.14 -20.92
N GLY A 413 32.93 11.08 -19.96
CA GLY A 413 32.64 10.73 -18.56
C GLY A 413 31.66 11.68 -17.86
N ASP A 414 31.63 12.96 -18.26
CA ASP A 414 30.71 13.98 -17.71
C ASP A 414 29.23 13.64 -17.96
N PHE A 415 28.87 13.16 -19.15
CA PHE A 415 27.49 12.72 -19.44
C PHE A 415 27.14 11.46 -18.68
N ILE A 416 28.05 10.49 -18.59
CA ILE A 416 27.84 9.27 -17.82
C ILE A 416 27.64 9.60 -16.33
N ALA A 417 28.48 10.47 -15.75
CA ALA A 417 28.33 10.92 -14.37
C ALA A 417 26.99 11.64 -14.14
N MET A 418 26.53 12.44 -15.10
CA MET A 418 25.22 13.10 -15.04
C MET A 418 24.06 12.08 -14.98
N ASP A 419 24.08 11.06 -15.83
CA ASP A 419 23.04 10.02 -15.87
C ASP A 419 23.05 9.20 -14.57
N ILE A 420 24.24 8.85 -14.04
CA ILE A 420 24.37 8.16 -12.74
C ILE A 420 23.82 9.01 -11.60
N ARG A 421 24.14 10.32 -11.56
CA ARG A 421 23.58 11.23 -10.56
C ARG A 421 22.05 11.32 -10.63
N GLN A 422 21.50 11.29 -11.86
CA GLN A 422 20.03 11.26 -12.04
C GLN A 422 19.43 9.96 -11.50
N ALA A 423 20.07 8.81 -11.74
CA ALA A 423 19.64 7.55 -11.14
C ALA A 423 19.67 7.59 -9.61
N MET A 424 20.76 8.09 -9.01
CA MET A 424 20.89 8.26 -7.55
C MET A 424 19.84 9.21 -6.98
N PHE A 425 19.49 10.28 -7.72
CA PHE A 425 18.42 11.21 -7.31
C PHE A 425 17.07 10.50 -7.21
N HIS A 426 16.72 9.70 -8.21
CA HIS A 426 15.45 8.97 -8.21
C HIS A 426 15.41 7.89 -7.11
N LEU A 427 16.50 7.15 -6.88
CA LEU A 427 16.59 6.21 -5.76
C LEU A 427 16.45 6.92 -4.41
N GLY A 428 17.15 8.03 -4.21
CA GLY A 428 17.09 8.81 -2.97
C GLY A 428 15.72 9.45 -2.72
N SER A 429 14.93 9.69 -3.75
CA SER A 429 13.56 10.20 -3.60
C SER A 429 12.60 9.16 -2.98
N ILE A 430 12.90 7.86 -3.07
CA ILE A 430 12.10 6.79 -2.46
C ILE A 430 12.24 6.83 -0.95
N THR A 431 13.45 6.90 -0.44
CA THR A 431 13.77 6.92 1.00
C THR A 431 13.59 8.30 1.64
N GLY A 432 13.52 9.36 0.82
CA GLY A 432 13.40 10.73 1.29
C GLY A 432 14.74 11.39 1.62
N ASP A 433 15.88 10.78 1.26
CA ASP A 433 17.20 11.44 1.31
C ASP A 433 17.21 12.72 0.46
N ILE A 434 16.37 12.71 -0.58
CA ILE A 434 16.08 13.85 -1.43
C ILE A 434 14.57 14.05 -1.43
N SER A 435 14.09 15.12 -0.84
CA SER A 435 12.66 15.43 -0.75
C SER A 435 12.41 16.93 -0.90
N THR A 436 11.22 17.27 -1.38
CA THR A 436 10.71 18.65 -1.42
C THR A 436 9.52 18.79 -0.48
N ASP A 437 9.28 20.01 0.03
CA ASP A 437 8.13 20.29 0.91
C ASP A 437 6.80 19.93 0.25
N ASP A 438 6.66 20.14 -1.06
CA ASP A 438 5.45 19.79 -1.82
C ASP A 438 5.24 18.27 -1.89
N LEU A 439 6.31 17.49 -2.06
CA LEU A 439 6.25 16.04 -2.06
C LEU A 439 5.80 15.52 -0.69
N LEU A 440 6.42 16.00 0.38
CA LEU A 440 6.06 15.63 1.75
C LEU A 440 4.61 16.02 2.06
N GLY A 441 4.19 17.24 1.69
CA GLY A 441 2.82 17.71 1.85
C GLY A 441 1.80 16.79 1.15
N ASN A 442 2.07 16.37 -0.08
CA ASN A 442 1.19 15.47 -0.84
C ASN A 442 1.11 14.07 -0.21
N ILE A 443 2.22 13.51 0.26
CA ILE A 443 2.25 12.19 0.88
C ILE A 443 1.45 12.21 2.19
N PHE A 444 1.78 13.11 3.12
CA PHE A 444 1.20 13.12 4.46
C PHE A 444 -0.26 13.60 4.51
N SER A 445 -0.71 14.42 3.55
CA SER A 445 -2.12 14.84 3.46
C SER A 445 -3.11 13.67 3.26
N LYS A 446 -2.64 12.53 2.77
CA LYS A 446 -3.45 11.31 2.55
C LYS A 446 -3.56 10.43 3.80
N PHE A 447 -2.85 10.76 4.87
CA PHE A 447 -2.87 10.00 6.12
C PHE A 447 -4.07 10.41 7.00
N CYS A 448 -4.43 9.53 7.93
CA CYS A 448 -5.42 9.87 8.94
C CYS A 448 -4.89 10.91 9.94
N ILE A 449 -5.78 11.77 10.47
CA ILE A 449 -5.46 12.67 11.59
C ILE A 449 -5.13 11.80 12.82
N GLY A 450 -4.07 12.17 13.54
CA GLY A 450 -3.61 11.40 14.70
C GLY A 450 -2.50 10.39 14.43
N LYS A 451 -2.01 10.37 13.15
CA LYS A 451 -0.89 9.54 12.68
C LYS A 451 0.14 10.34 11.93
#